data_4da5235e2674095829eccb2f61a0ae65
#
_entry.id   4da5235e2674095829eccb2f61a0ae65
#
_cell.length_a   1.000
_cell.length_b   1.000
_cell.length_c   1.000
_cell.angle_alpha   90.00
_cell.angle_beta   90.00
_cell.angle_gamma   90.00
#
_symmetry.space_group_name_H-M   'P 1'
#
loop_
_entity.id
_entity.type
_entity.pdbx_description
1 polymer ?
#
loop_
_entity_poly.entity_id
_entity_poly.type
_entity_poly.pdbx_seq_one_letter_code
_entity_poly.pdbx_strand_id
1 'polypeptide(L)'
;MNDSNDSVRVRRADSSDIPLLVAWTNTEPVHWVRGASLSEELATGNYRPEWSWIAEQNGRPIGRALWWGKADAKLPATLDCLTLATATDAPERVGAALIRAGLDAFGDGSALEFNVDVPPDWTADAATVDAVEWRDRAARAGGFSRRTERVSFARTDSVARPARSTRLRFVQAPDDTFRALFGRVAAGSLDGHTLAMVEREGVEALADDDLEFYLSLPGEREAWRVAQLADATTVGFIIPTRTAYDASISYLGVVPEHRGRGFVDDLLAEMVHMHHDDGQGRIVGTTDAANAPMRSAFERAGFDVTRVRIVHER
;
A
#
# COMPACT_ATOMS: atom_id res chain seq x y z
N MET A 1 -39.55 -0.08 -31.59
CA MET A 1 -38.31 -0.66 -31.01
C MET A 1 -37.38 0.48 -30.75
N ASN A 2 -37.31 0.92 -29.49
CA ASN A 2 -36.40 1.99 -29.04
C ASN A 2 -35.16 1.33 -28.44
N ASP A 3 -34.13 1.14 -29.27
CA ASP A 3 -32.76 0.71 -28.82
C ASP A 3 -31.88 1.87 -28.39
N SER A 4 -32.47 2.92 -27.89
CA SER A 4 -31.76 4.12 -27.53
C SER A 4 -31.96 4.40 -26.05
N ASN A 5 -31.16 3.84 -25.17
CA ASN A 5 -30.73 4.48 -23.92
C ASN A 5 -30.17 3.57 -22.81
N ASP A 6 -29.60 2.41 -23.15
CA ASP A 6 -28.99 1.52 -22.14
C ASP A 6 -27.48 1.69 -22.04
N SER A 7 -26.93 2.74 -22.65
CA SER A 7 -25.48 2.99 -22.61
C SER A 7 -25.06 3.65 -21.29
N VAL A 8 -24.10 3.03 -20.61
CA VAL A 8 -23.41 3.63 -19.48
C VAL A 8 -22.57 4.81 -19.96
N ARG A 9 -22.82 5.98 -19.39
CA ARG A 9 -22.03 7.20 -19.60
C ARG A 9 -21.09 7.40 -18.41
N VAL A 10 -19.81 7.58 -18.67
CA VAL A 10 -18.85 7.99 -17.64
C VAL A 10 -18.50 9.47 -17.84
N ARG A 11 -18.56 10.23 -16.77
CA ARG A 11 -18.17 11.65 -16.77
C ARG A 11 -17.29 11.98 -15.57
N ARG A 12 -16.49 13.00 -15.71
CA ARG A 12 -15.74 13.59 -14.60
C ARG A 12 -16.71 14.30 -13.68
N ALA A 13 -16.47 14.22 -12.37
CA ALA A 13 -17.23 14.98 -11.38
C ALA A 13 -16.76 16.43 -11.32
N ASP A 14 -17.63 17.30 -10.85
CA ASP A 14 -17.35 18.68 -10.52
C ASP A 14 -17.83 19.02 -9.09
N SER A 15 -17.66 20.27 -8.67
CA SER A 15 -18.03 20.70 -7.31
C SER A 15 -19.51 20.53 -6.97
N SER A 16 -20.40 20.52 -7.97
CA SER A 16 -21.82 20.30 -7.76
C SER A 16 -22.16 18.84 -7.43
N ASP A 17 -21.25 17.90 -7.74
CA ASP A 17 -21.40 16.48 -7.44
C ASP A 17 -20.98 16.08 -6.03
N ILE A 18 -20.35 16.98 -5.26
CA ILE A 18 -19.89 16.68 -3.90
C ILE A 18 -21.00 16.06 -3.02
N PRO A 19 -22.22 16.60 -2.98
CA PRO A 19 -23.29 15.99 -2.20
C PRO A 19 -23.61 14.55 -2.62
N LEU A 20 -23.59 14.25 -3.93
CA LEU A 20 -23.78 12.91 -4.47
C LEU A 20 -22.64 11.97 -4.05
N LEU A 21 -21.39 12.41 -4.18
CA LEU A 21 -20.22 11.61 -3.82
C LEU A 21 -20.19 11.28 -2.33
N VAL A 22 -20.54 12.24 -1.48
CA VAL A 22 -20.58 12.09 -0.01
C VAL A 22 -21.75 11.20 0.43
N ALA A 23 -22.93 11.36 -0.20
CA ALA A 23 -24.14 10.60 0.14
C ALA A 23 -24.11 9.15 -0.38
N TRP A 24 -23.09 8.77 -1.17
CA TRP A 24 -23.02 7.43 -1.75
C TRP A 24 -22.99 6.34 -0.67
N THR A 25 -23.93 5.43 -0.76
CA THR A 25 -23.99 4.24 0.12
C THR A 25 -23.53 3.01 -0.65
N ASN A 26 -22.74 2.18 -0.01
CA ASN A 26 -22.32 0.89 -0.53
C ASN A 26 -22.51 -0.19 0.53
N THR A 27 -22.96 -1.35 0.13
CA THR A 27 -23.20 -2.51 1.00
C THR A 27 -22.15 -3.61 0.81
N GLU A 28 -21.22 -3.44 -0.12
CA GLU A 28 -20.17 -4.43 -0.36
C GLU A 28 -19.17 -4.48 0.82
N PRO A 29 -18.69 -5.68 1.17
CA PRO A 29 -17.80 -5.89 2.31
C PRO A 29 -16.33 -5.60 1.98
N VAL A 30 -16.04 -4.58 1.19
CA VAL A 30 -14.69 -4.06 0.93
C VAL A 30 -14.49 -2.73 1.59
N HIS A 31 -13.25 -2.44 2.01
CA HIS A 31 -12.95 -1.15 2.63
C HIS A 31 -12.99 -0.03 1.59
N TRP A 32 -13.60 1.11 1.95
CA TRP A 32 -13.74 2.27 1.08
C TRP A 32 -14.04 3.53 1.92
N VAL A 33 -13.81 4.69 1.32
CA VAL A 33 -14.01 5.97 2.00
C VAL A 33 -15.49 6.21 2.27
N ARG A 34 -15.86 6.36 3.55
CA ARG A 34 -17.24 6.66 3.97
C ARG A 34 -17.51 8.16 3.86
N GLY A 35 -18.80 8.53 3.77
CA GLY A 35 -19.22 9.89 3.54
C GLY A 35 -18.60 10.94 4.50
N ALA A 36 -18.56 10.67 5.81
CA ALA A 36 -17.95 11.58 6.78
C ALA A 36 -16.45 11.77 6.51
N SER A 37 -15.70 10.65 6.35
CA SER A 37 -14.27 10.69 6.03
C SER A 37 -14.03 11.34 4.67
N LEU A 38 -14.89 11.08 3.66
CA LEU A 38 -14.76 11.72 2.36
C LEU A 38 -14.94 13.24 2.45
N SER A 39 -15.85 13.74 3.29
CA SER A 39 -16.03 15.17 3.50
C SER A 39 -14.78 15.84 4.09
N GLU A 40 -14.13 15.19 5.04
CA GLU A 40 -12.88 15.66 5.65
C GLU A 40 -11.75 15.66 4.61
N GLU A 41 -11.59 14.57 3.88
CA GLU A 41 -10.57 14.41 2.85
C GLU A 41 -10.75 15.36 1.65
N LEU A 42 -12.00 15.67 1.27
CA LEU A 42 -12.30 16.71 0.29
C LEU A 42 -11.92 18.10 0.82
N ALA A 43 -12.15 18.37 2.12
CA ALA A 43 -11.78 19.65 2.73
C ALA A 43 -10.27 19.85 2.82
N THR A 44 -9.49 18.77 2.99
CA THR A 44 -8.02 18.82 2.98
C THR A 44 -7.44 18.83 1.57
N GLY A 45 -8.21 18.48 0.54
CA GLY A 45 -7.79 18.41 -0.86
C GLY A 45 -7.10 17.10 -1.26
N ASN A 46 -7.15 16.08 -0.41
CA ASN A 46 -6.61 14.74 -0.72
C ASN A 46 -7.48 13.98 -1.73
N TYR A 47 -8.81 14.17 -1.67
CA TYR A 47 -9.71 13.85 -2.77
C TYR A 47 -10.23 15.13 -3.40
N ARG A 48 -10.49 15.10 -4.70
CA ARG A 48 -10.98 16.27 -5.43
C ARG A 48 -12.07 15.85 -6.42
N PRO A 49 -13.10 16.67 -6.66
CA PRO A 49 -14.09 16.36 -7.69
C PRO A 49 -13.43 16.11 -9.06
N GLU A 50 -12.42 16.89 -9.43
CA GLU A 50 -11.68 16.75 -10.67
C GLU A 50 -10.81 15.49 -10.76
N TRP A 51 -10.63 14.77 -9.67
CA TRP A 51 -10.03 13.43 -9.61
C TRP A 51 -11.07 12.32 -9.42
N SER A 52 -12.34 12.63 -9.62
CA SER A 52 -13.43 11.69 -9.41
C SER A 52 -14.24 11.50 -10.69
N TRP A 53 -14.72 10.29 -10.90
CA TRP A 53 -15.59 9.94 -12.03
C TRP A 53 -16.88 9.33 -11.54
N ILE A 54 -17.96 9.58 -12.28
CA ILE A 54 -19.29 9.06 -12.05
C ILE A 54 -19.74 8.31 -13.31
N ALA A 55 -20.22 7.07 -13.12
CA ALA A 55 -20.92 6.32 -14.14
C ALA A 55 -22.43 6.52 -13.97
N GLU A 56 -23.11 6.83 -15.06
CA GLU A 56 -24.55 7.07 -15.10
C GLU A 56 -25.21 6.14 -16.12
N GLN A 57 -26.40 5.65 -15.80
CA GLN A 57 -27.27 4.92 -16.71
C GLN A 57 -28.69 5.48 -16.58
N ASN A 58 -29.30 5.85 -17.71
CA ASN A 58 -30.62 6.46 -17.72
C ASN A 58 -30.74 7.71 -16.81
N GLY A 59 -29.67 8.52 -16.73
CA GLY A 59 -29.59 9.73 -15.88
C GLY A 59 -29.47 9.45 -14.39
N ARG A 60 -29.25 8.19 -13.97
CA ARG A 60 -29.03 7.82 -12.58
C ARG A 60 -27.59 7.41 -12.36
N PRO A 61 -26.95 7.88 -11.28
CA PRO A 61 -25.59 7.44 -10.94
C PRO A 61 -25.63 5.96 -10.53
N ILE A 62 -24.76 5.16 -11.14
CA ILE A 62 -24.62 3.72 -10.91
C ILE A 62 -23.22 3.33 -10.45
N GLY A 63 -22.27 4.26 -10.44
CA GLY A 63 -20.91 4.00 -9.98
C GLY A 63 -20.09 5.25 -9.79
N ARG A 64 -19.07 5.15 -8.98
CA ARG A 64 -18.06 6.20 -8.77
C ARG A 64 -16.66 5.60 -8.65
N ALA A 65 -15.67 6.37 -9.12
CA ALA A 65 -14.25 6.14 -8.91
C ALA A 65 -13.64 7.38 -8.27
N LEU A 66 -13.03 7.25 -7.09
CA LEU A 66 -12.40 8.33 -6.36
C LEU A 66 -10.89 8.07 -6.28
N TRP A 67 -10.13 9.01 -6.80
CA TRP A 67 -8.67 8.97 -6.77
C TRP A 67 -8.15 9.87 -5.66
N TRP A 68 -7.20 9.34 -4.93
CA TRP A 68 -6.54 9.98 -3.82
C TRP A 68 -5.15 10.49 -4.21
N GLY A 69 -4.73 11.60 -3.61
CA GLY A 69 -3.37 12.12 -3.70
C GLY A 69 -3.10 13.11 -2.58
N LYS A 70 -1.83 13.48 -2.39
CA LYS A 70 -1.47 14.52 -1.42
C LYS A 70 -2.12 15.86 -1.82
N ALA A 71 -2.46 16.68 -0.84
CA ALA A 71 -3.16 17.96 -1.05
C ALA A 71 -2.38 18.94 -1.96
N ASP A 72 -1.06 18.86 -1.97
CA ASP A 72 -0.17 19.68 -2.81
C ASP A 72 0.18 19.02 -4.17
N ALA A 73 -0.22 17.76 -4.37
CA ALA A 73 0.07 17.04 -5.60
C ALA A 73 -0.70 17.59 -6.80
N LYS A 74 -0.10 17.56 -7.99
CA LYS A 74 -0.73 17.92 -9.26
C LYS A 74 -1.60 16.81 -9.82
N LEU A 75 -1.23 15.57 -9.55
CA LEU A 75 -1.91 14.35 -9.99
C LEU A 75 -2.18 13.44 -8.77
N PRO A 76 -3.22 12.61 -8.82
CA PRO A 76 -3.44 11.61 -7.78
C PRO A 76 -2.37 10.53 -7.85
N ALA A 77 -2.26 9.75 -6.77
CA ALA A 77 -1.37 8.59 -6.68
C ALA A 77 -2.13 7.27 -6.84
N THR A 78 -3.37 7.22 -6.35
CA THR A 78 -4.05 5.94 -6.22
C THR A 78 -5.56 6.05 -6.40
N LEU A 79 -6.17 5.05 -7.05
CA LEU A 79 -7.60 4.80 -7.01
C LEU A 79 -7.90 4.01 -5.72
N ASP A 80 -8.52 4.66 -4.75
CA ASP A 80 -8.83 4.06 -3.46
C ASP A 80 -10.27 3.61 -3.31
N CYS A 81 -11.16 4.14 -4.15
CA CYS A 81 -12.58 3.87 -4.01
C CYS A 81 -13.21 3.67 -5.40
N LEU A 82 -13.49 2.42 -5.73
CA LEU A 82 -14.28 2.04 -6.89
C LEU A 82 -15.53 1.32 -6.39
N THR A 83 -16.67 2.00 -6.45
CA THR A 83 -17.94 1.48 -5.94
C THR A 83 -19.04 1.60 -6.97
N LEU A 84 -19.93 0.62 -7.01
CA LEU A 84 -21.09 0.57 -7.91
C LEU A 84 -22.38 0.42 -7.10
N ALA A 85 -23.51 0.81 -7.69
CA ALA A 85 -24.82 0.53 -7.13
C ALA A 85 -25.08 -0.99 -7.12
N THR A 86 -25.74 -1.48 -6.08
CA THR A 86 -25.94 -2.93 -5.83
C THR A 86 -26.59 -3.71 -6.99
N ALA A 87 -27.36 -3.04 -7.83
CA ALA A 87 -28.05 -3.67 -8.97
C ALA A 87 -27.39 -3.33 -10.32
N THR A 88 -26.09 -3.05 -10.34
CA THR A 88 -25.38 -2.72 -11.60
C THR A 88 -25.10 -3.99 -12.39
N ASP A 89 -25.65 -4.05 -13.61
CA ASP A 89 -25.34 -5.12 -14.55
C ASP A 89 -23.91 -5.02 -15.07
N ALA A 90 -23.23 -6.16 -15.20
CA ALA A 90 -21.84 -6.26 -15.68
C ALA A 90 -20.88 -5.29 -14.94
N PRO A 91 -20.74 -5.44 -13.61
CA PRO A 91 -19.98 -4.50 -12.77
C PRO A 91 -18.54 -4.31 -13.24
N GLU A 92 -17.90 -5.36 -13.77
CA GLU A 92 -16.54 -5.29 -14.31
C GLU A 92 -16.43 -4.35 -15.52
N ARG A 93 -17.48 -4.24 -16.37
CA ARG A 93 -17.46 -3.34 -17.52
C ARG A 93 -17.60 -1.87 -17.11
N VAL A 94 -18.49 -1.61 -16.16
CA VAL A 94 -18.69 -0.25 -15.60
C VAL A 94 -17.45 0.18 -14.85
N GLY A 95 -16.90 -0.70 -14.00
CA GLY A 95 -15.66 -0.45 -13.27
C GLY A 95 -14.47 -0.16 -14.19
N ALA A 96 -14.29 -0.97 -15.24
CA ALA A 96 -13.25 -0.75 -16.24
C ALA A 96 -13.40 0.59 -16.98
N ALA A 97 -14.63 1.02 -17.28
CA ALA A 97 -14.87 2.32 -17.92
C ALA A 97 -14.50 3.49 -16.99
N LEU A 98 -14.82 3.38 -15.70
CA LEU A 98 -14.44 4.36 -14.68
C LEU A 98 -12.92 4.45 -14.50
N ILE A 99 -12.23 3.29 -14.44
CA ILE A 99 -10.77 3.22 -14.35
C ILE A 99 -10.12 3.89 -15.56
N ARG A 100 -10.52 3.48 -16.77
CA ARG A 100 -9.97 4.05 -18.02
C ARG A 100 -10.13 5.56 -18.09
N ALA A 101 -11.32 6.07 -17.75
CA ALA A 101 -11.56 7.51 -17.75
C ALA A 101 -10.61 8.28 -16.85
N GLY A 102 -10.24 7.71 -15.70
CA GLY A 102 -9.21 8.28 -14.82
C GLY A 102 -7.82 8.20 -15.43
N LEU A 103 -7.41 7.01 -15.87
CA LEU A 103 -6.08 6.79 -16.46
C LEU A 103 -5.85 7.67 -17.70
N ASP A 104 -6.85 7.78 -18.59
CA ASP A 104 -6.77 8.63 -19.78
C ASP A 104 -6.62 10.12 -19.42
N ALA A 105 -7.25 10.56 -18.33
CA ALA A 105 -7.19 11.95 -17.88
C ALA A 105 -5.84 12.31 -17.21
N PHE A 106 -5.19 11.35 -16.56
CA PHE A 106 -3.93 11.60 -15.84
C PHE A 106 -2.68 11.34 -16.69
N GLY A 107 -2.81 10.57 -17.77
CA GLY A 107 -1.72 10.27 -18.71
C GLY A 107 -0.78 9.15 -18.23
N ASP A 108 0.19 8.82 -19.09
CA ASP A 108 1.07 7.65 -18.88
C ASP A 108 2.26 7.92 -17.95
N GLY A 109 2.46 9.16 -17.51
CA GLY A 109 3.63 9.56 -16.71
C GLY A 109 3.51 9.37 -15.21
N SER A 110 2.40 8.82 -14.73
CA SER A 110 2.15 8.64 -13.28
C SER A 110 2.14 7.16 -12.91
N ALA A 111 2.88 6.81 -11.85
CA ALA A 111 2.82 5.48 -11.23
C ALA A 111 1.51 5.34 -10.44
N LEU A 112 0.39 5.17 -11.16
CA LEU A 112 -0.93 5.06 -10.57
C LEU A 112 -1.20 3.61 -10.15
N GLU A 113 -1.75 3.47 -8.96
CA GLU A 113 -2.21 2.20 -8.41
C GLU A 113 -3.73 2.18 -8.25
N PHE A 114 -4.31 1.00 -8.22
CA PHE A 114 -5.66 0.78 -7.71
C PHE A 114 -5.61 -0.14 -6.51
N ASN A 115 -6.07 0.34 -5.36
CA ASN A 115 -6.02 -0.35 -4.08
C ASN A 115 -7.40 -0.81 -3.63
N VAL A 116 -7.48 -2.07 -3.18
CA VAL A 116 -8.66 -2.65 -2.55
C VAL A 116 -8.27 -3.21 -1.18
N ASP A 117 -8.79 -2.62 -0.11
CA ASP A 117 -8.54 -3.09 1.25
C ASP A 117 -9.63 -4.07 1.68
N VAL A 118 -9.22 -5.22 2.22
CA VAL A 118 -10.11 -6.30 2.69
C VAL A 118 -9.69 -6.80 4.06
N PRO A 119 -10.59 -7.47 4.82
CA PRO A 119 -10.25 -8.12 6.09
C PRO A 119 -9.16 -9.20 5.90
N PRO A 120 -8.44 -9.58 6.99
CA PRO A 120 -7.39 -10.61 6.92
C PRO A 120 -7.85 -11.97 6.36
N ASP A 121 -9.07 -12.35 6.68
CA ASP A 121 -9.71 -13.62 6.33
C ASP A 121 -10.70 -13.51 5.14
N TRP A 122 -10.53 -12.49 4.30
CA TRP A 122 -11.45 -12.12 3.22
C TRP A 122 -11.81 -13.29 2.28
N THR A 123 -10.91 -14.24 2.09
CA THR A 123 -11.15 -15.42 1.24
C THR A 123 -12.15 -16.41 1.82
N ALA A 124 -12.49 -16.29 3.11
CA ALA A 124 -13.49 -17.13 3.78
C ALA A 124 -14.92 -16.60 3.62
N ASP A 125 -15.09 -15.34 3.18
CA ASP A 125 -16.39 -14.70 2.95
C ASP A 125 -16.67 -14.57 1.45
N ALA A 126 -17.65 -15.31 0.94
CA ALA A 126 -18.00 -15.35 -0.46
C ALA A 126 -18.38 -13.96 -1.00
N ALA A 127 -19.07 -13.13 -0.21
CA ALA A 127 -19.47 -11.79 -0.66
C ALA A 127 -18.24 -10.88 -0.85
N THR A 128 -17.22 -11.01 0.00
CA THR A 128 -15.95 -10.28 -0.15
C THR A 128 -15.17 -10.81 -1.35
N VAL A 129 -15.14 -12.12 -1.56
CA VAL A 129 -14.50 -12.72 -2.74
C VAL A 129 -15.16 -12.19 -4.03
N ASP A 130 -16.48 -12.22 -4.14
CA ASP A 130 -17.20 -11.71 -5.31
C ASP A 130 -16.91 -10.21 -5.54
N ALA A 131 -16.88 -9.42 -4.45
CA ALA A 131 -16.56 -8.00 -4.51
C ALA A 131 -15.14 -7.71 -4.99
N VAL A 132 -14.16 -8.54 -4.61
CA VAL A 132 -12.78 -8.46 -5.10
C VAL A 132 -12.69 -8.91 -6.55
N GLU A 133 -13.28 -10.03 -6.90
CA GLU A 133 -13.18 -10.62 -8.24
C GLU A 133 -13.67 -9.69 -9.34
N TRP A 134 -14.83 -9.01 -9.18
CA TRP A 134 -15.27 -8.09 -10.20
C TRP A 134 -14.34 -6.88 -10.33
N ARG A 135 -13.74 -6.41 -9.22
CA ARG A 135 -12.75 -5.33 -9.24
C ARG A 135 -11.45 -5.76 -9.92
N ASP A 136 -10.99 -6.98 -9.69
CA ASP A 136 -9.84 -7.56 -10.37
C ASP A 136 -10.07 -7.63 -11.89
N ARG A 137 -11.28 -8.06 -12.33
CA ARG A 137 -11.65 -8.06 -13.76
C ARG A 137 -11.72 -6.64 -14.31
N ALA A 138 -12.31 -5.71 -13.57
CA ALA A 138 -12.39 -4.30 -13.95
C ALA A 138 -10.99 -3.66 -14.06
N ALA A 139 -10.10 -3.93 -13.13
CA ALA A 139 -8.72 -3.44 -13.13
C ALA A 139 -7.96 -3.88 -14.38
N ARG A 140 -7.98 -5.18 -14.68
CA ARG A 140 -7.34 -5.73 -15.90
C ARG A 140 -7.90 -5.13 -17.17
N ALA A 141 -9.24 -5.10 -17.30
CA ALA A 141 -9.89 -4.52 -18.46
C ALA A 141 -9.70 -2.98 -18.53
N GLY A 142 -9.46 -2.34 -17.40
CA GLY A 142 -9.20 -0.90 -17.26
C GLY A 142 -7.78 -0.47 -17.62
N GLY A 143 -6.80 -1.40 -17.64
CA GLY A 143 -5.42 -1.10 -18.03
C GLY A 143 -4.36 -1.36 -16.97
N PHE A 144 -4.71 -1.97 -15.83
CA PHE A 144 -3.76 -2.48 -14.85
C PHE A 144 -3.31 -3.90 -15.22
N SER A 145 -2.02 -4.18 -15.19
CA SER A 145 -1.45 -5.45 -15.65
C SER A 145 -0.93 -6.35 -14.52
N ARG A 146 -0.48 -5.75 -13.42
CA ARG A 146 0.04 -6.46 -12.26
C ARG A 146 -0.94 -6.43 -11.09
N ARG A 147 -0.96 -7.50 -10.31
CA ARG A 147 -1.73 -7.64 -9.08
C ARG A 147 -0.85 -8.22 -7.98
N THR A 148 -0.75 -7.51 -6.89
CA THR A 148 0.00 -7.92 -5.70
C THR A 148 -0.90 -7.86 -4.48
N GLU A 149 -0.71 -8.75 -3.51
CA GLU A 149 -1.36 -8.66 -2.20
C GLU A 149 -0.32 -8.26 -1.17
N ARG A 150 -0.65 -7.25 -0.36
CA ARG A 150 0.18 -6.78 0.74
C ARG A 150 -0.56 -6.99 2.06
N VAL A 151 0.14 -7.58 3.03
CA VAL A 151 -0.41 -7.86 4.37
C VAL A 151 0.08 -6.78 5.32
N SER A 152 -0.86 -6.09 5.96
CA SER A 152 -0.58 -5.10 6.99
C SER A 152 -0.65 -5.73 8.37
N PHE A 153 0.33 -5.42 9.17
CA PHE A 153 0.52 -5.90 10.53
C PHE A 153 0.50 -4.75 11.52
N ALA A 154 0.02 -5.01 12.73
CA ALA A 154 0.15 -4.09 13.84
C ALA A 154 0.48 -4.82 15.13
N ARG A 155 1.19 -4.14 16.01
CA ARG A 155 1.54 -4.59 17.35
C ARG A 155 1.33 -3.44 18.32
N THR A 156 0.81 -3.74 19.51
CA THR A 156 0.64 -2.76 20.59
C THR A 156 1.63 -3.04 21.72
N ASP A 157 1.81 -2.07 22.60
CA ASP A 157 2.65 -2.15 23.79
C ASP A 157 2.15 -3.17 24.84
N SER A 158 0.89 -3.62 24.74
CA SER A 158 0.34 -4.68 25.56
C SER A 158 0.95 -6.07 25.31
N VAL A 159 1.60 -6.26 24.16
CA VAL A 159 2.31 -7.50 23.82
C VAL A 159 3.73 -7.46 24.40
N ALA A 160 4.18 -8.54 25.00
CA ALA A 160 5.54 -8.62 25.55
C ALA A 160 6.60 -8.40 24.45
N ARG A 161 7.60 -7.57 24.74
CA ARG A 161 8.68 -7.28 23.77
C ARG A 161 9.47 -8.56 23.44
N PRO A 162 9.85 -8.77 22.18
CA PRO A 162 10.74 -9.88 21.83
C PRO A 162 12.11 -9.69 22.50
N ALA A 163 12.84 -10.78 22.72
CA ALA A 163 14.18 -10.69 23.29
C ALA A 163 15.12 -9.90 22.36
N ARG A 164 15.96 -9.02 22.93
CA ARG A 164 17.02 -8.35 22.15
C ARG A 164 18.03 -9.36 21.64
N SER A 165 18.59 -9.11 20.46
CA SER A 165 19.67 -9.92 19.90
C SER A 165 20.90 -9.91 20.82
N THR A 166 21.48 -11.09 21.03
CA THR A 166 22.77 -11.26 21.69
C THR A 166 23.93 -11.48 20.70
N ARG A 167 23.62 -11.64 19.41
CA ARG A 167 24.57 -11.97 18.35
C ARG A 167 24.82 -10.83 17.36
N LEU A 168 23.99 -9.76 17.41
CA LEU A 168 24.15 -8.61 16.54
C LEU A 168 24.45 -7.33 17.32
N ARG A 169 25.23 -6.46 16.69
CA ARG A 169 25.44 -5.07 17.08
C ARG A 169 24.77 -4.17 16.05
N PHE A 170 24.14 -3.12 16.51
CA PHE A 170 23.44 -2.16 15.67
C PHE A 170 24.19 -0.83 15.70
N VAL A 171 24.78 -0.45 14.56
CA VAL A 171 25.64 0.73 14.45
C VAL A 171 25.07 1.73 13.44
N GLN A 172 25.35 3.01 13.64
CA GLN A 172 25.07 4.05 12.64
C GLN A 172 26.05 3.91 11.47
N ALA A 173 25.60 4.33 10.29
CA ALA A 173 26.42 4.36 9.08
C ALA A 173 25.98 5.50 8.15
N PRO A 174 26.84 5.99 7.25
CA PRO A 174 26.50 7.01 6.28
C PRO A 174 25.53 6.48 5.18
N ASP A 175 24.92 7.39 4.42
CA ASP A 175 23.92 7.09 3.38
C ASP A 175 24.47 6.16 2.31
N ASP A 176 25.71 6.34 1.88
CA ASP A 176 26.35 5.46 0.88
C ASP A 176 26.39 3.99 1.33
N THR A 177 26.48 3.74 2.64
CA THR A 177 26.41 2.37 3.18
C THR A 177 25.00 1.80 3.03
N PHE A 178 23.98 2.57 3.32
CA PHE A 178 22.58 2.13 3.14
C PHE A 178 22.25 1.93 1.67
N ARG A 179 22.65 2.87 0.81
CA ARG A 179 22.51 2.74 -0.64
C ARG A 179 23.11 1.42 -1.16
N ALA A 180 24.33 1.10 -0.75
CA ALA A 180 24.97 -0.15 -1.13
C ALA A 180 24.23 -1.39 -0.56
N LEU A 181 23.67 -1.30 0.63
CA LEU A 181 22.89 -2.38 1.25
C LEU A 181 21.54 -2.58 0.57
N PHE A 182 20.85 -1.53 0.13
CA PHE A 182 19.62 -1.64 -0.65
C PHE A 182 19.86 -2.46 -1.92
N GLY A 183 20.88 -2.11 -2.70
CA GLY A 183 21.26 -2.89 -3.89
C GLY A 183 21.61 -4.34 -3.59
N ARG A 184 22.33 -4.62 -2.48
CA ARG A 184 22.66 -5.99 -2.08
C ARG A 184 21.44 -6.80 -1.67
N VAL A 185 20.53 -6.20 -0.90
CA VAL A 185 19.31 -6.84 -0.39
C VAL A 185 18.29 -7.09 -1.52
N ALA A 186 18.28 -6.26 -2.55
CA ALA A 186 17.43 -6.45 -3.73
C ALA A 186 17.67 -7.79 -4.44
N ALA A 187 18.91 -8.30 -4.39
CA ALA A 187 19.22 -9.60 -4.97
C ALA A 187 18.46 -10.74 -4.27
N GLY A 188 17.56 -11.38 -5.01
CA GLY A 188 16.67 -12.44 -4.49
C GLY A 188 15.63 -11.92 -3.49
N SER A 189 15.20 -10.67 -3.64
CA SER A 189 14.06 -10.11 -2.91
C SER A 189 12.78 -10.91 -3.20
N LEU A 190 11.88 -10.94 -2.21
CA LEU A 190 10.52 -11.46 -2.34
C LEU A 190 9.49 -10.32 -2.39
N ASP A 191 9.95 -9.07 -2.44
CA ASP A 191 9.11 -7.89 -2.58
C ASP A 191 8.86 -7.60 -4.06
N GLY A 192 7.59 -7.53 -4.44
CA GLY A 192 7.18 -7.37 -5.84
C GLY A 192 7.56 -6.01 -6.44
N HIS A 193 7.53 -4.95 -5.63
CA HIS A 193 7.96 -3.61 -6.06
C HIS A 193 9.47 -3.60 -6.36
N THR A 194 10.28 -4.13 -5.44
CA THR A 194 11.73 -4.27 -5.61
C THR A 194 12.06 -5.03 -6.89
N LEU A 195 11.41 -6.18 -7.12
CA LEU A 195 11.66 -6.99 -8.32
C LEU A 195 11.32 -6.24 -9.60
N ALA A 196 10.17 -5.57 -9.63
CA ALA A 196 9.74 -4.81 -10.81
C ALA A 196 10.64 -3.60 -11.10
N MET A 197 11.09 -2.91 -10.06
CA MET A 197 11.99 -1.76 -10.20
C MET A 197 13.36 -2.20 -10.74
N VAL A 198 13.91 -3.28 -10.19
CA VAL A 198 15.17 -3.87 -10.68
C VAL A 198 15.07 -4.30 -12.14
N GLU A 199 13.96 -4.94 -12.52
CA GLU A 199 13.74 -5.37 -13.90
C GLU A 199 13.63 -4.18 -14.87
N ARG A 200 12.96 -3.12 -14.46
CA ARG A 200 12.71 -1.94 -15.31
C ARG A 200 13.90 -0.99 -15.41
N GLU A 201 14.56 -0.71 -14.30
CA GLU A 201 15.54 0.39 -14.18
C GLU A 201 16.91 -0.04 -13.65
N GLY A 202 17.01 -1.26 -13.15
CA GLY A 202 18.25 -1.80 -12.61
C GLY A 202 18.43 -1.56 -11.10
N VAL A 203 19.42 -2.26 -10.52
CA VAL A 203 19.65 -2.28 -9.08
C VAL A 203 20.20 -0.94 -8.54
N GLU A 204 20.94 -0.19 -9.33
CA GLU A 204 21.49 1.11 -8.92
C GLU A 204 20.38 2.15 -8.80
N ALA A 205 19.49 2.22 -9.79
CA ALA A 205 18.34 3.10 -9.77
C ALA A 205 17.41 2.78 -8.59
N LEU A 206 17.13 1.49 -8.32
CA LEU A 206 16.40 1.09 -7.12
C LEU A 206 17.06 1.59 -5.83
N ALA A 207 18.38 1.45 -5.71
CA ALA A 207 19.09 1.84 -4.49
C ALA A 207 19.08 3.37 -4.28
N ASP A 208 19.10 4.15 -5.34
CA ASP A 208 18.97 5.61 -5.29
C ASP A 208 17.53 6.02 -4.92
N ASP A 209 16.53 5.42 -5.55
CA ASP A 209 15.10 5.68 -5.28
C ASP A 209 14.73 5.29 -3.84
N ASP A 210 15.13 4.10 -3.38
CA ASP A 210 14.94 3.67 -2.00
C ASP A 210 15.57 4.66 -1.00
N LEU A 211 16.79 5.12 -1.25
CA LEU A 211 17.45 6.08 -0.36
C LEU A 211 16.66 7.39 -0.29
N GLU A 212 16.28 7.97 -1.43
CA GLU A 212 15.48 9.20 -1.48
C GLU A 212 14.12 9.01 -0.80
N PHE A 213 13.45 7.91 -1.10
CA PHE A 213 12.14 7.58 -0.52
C PHE A 213 12.20 7.49 1.00
N TYR A 214 13.11 6.67 1.56
CA TYR A 214 13.19 6.50 3.03
C TYR A 214 13.68 7.75 3.74
N LEU A 215 14.53 8.60 3.13
CA LEU A 215 14.90 9.90 3.67
C LEU A 215 13.73 10.90 3.69
N SER A 216 12.74 10.73 2.80
CA SER A 216 11.54 11.58 2.75
C SER A 216 10.48 11.22 3.79
N LEU A 217 10.56 10.03 4.41
CA LEU A 217 9.59 9.57 5.40
C LEU A 217 9.79 10.26 6.75
N PRO A 218 8.70 10.45 7.53
CA PRO A 218 8.80 10.96 8.90
C PRO A 218 9.60 10.01 9.78
N GLY A 219 10.60 10.55 10.51
CA GLY A 219 11.51 9.81 11.41
C GLY A 219 12.89 10.41 11.37
N GLU A 220 13.72 9.95 12.31
CA GLU A 220 15.08 10.47 12.44
C GLU A 220 16.06 9.59 11.64
N ARG A 221 16.80 10.20 10.70
CA ARG A 221 17.84 9.49 9.92
C ARG A 221 18.85 8.81 10.83
N GLU A 222 19.15 9.43 11.96
CA GLU A 222 20.07 8.93 13.00
C GLU A 222 19.57 7.66 13.67
N ALA A 223 18.29 7.29 13.51
CA ALA A 223 17.73 6.04 14.00
C ALA A 223 18.06 4.82 13.11
N TRP A 224 18.50 5.04 11.87
CA TRP A 224 18.86 3.95 10.97
C TRP A 224 20.08 3.19 11.49
N ARG A 225 20.08 1.86 11.38
CA ARG A 225 21.17 1.00 11.86
C ARG A 225 21.58 -0.04 10.84
N VAL A 226 22.88 -0.26 10.77
CA VAL A 226 23.49 -1.45 10.15
C VAL A 226 23.66 -2.51 11.23
N ALA A 227 23.22 -3.72 10.95
CA ALA A 227 23.36 -4.87 11.83
C ALA A 227 24.64 -5.64 11.49
N GLN A 228 25.47 -5.88 12.49
CA GLN A 228 26.80 -6.51 12.33
C GLN A 228 26.99 -7.64 13.34
N LEU A 229 27.76 -8.65 12.96
CA LEU A 229 28.31 -9.67 13.85
C LEU A 229 29.45 -9.06 14.73
N ALA A 230 29.95 -9.84 15.67
CA ALA A 230 31.03 -9.41 16.57
C ALA A 230 32.32 -9.02 15.84
N ASP A 231 32.57 -9.64 14.69
CA ASP A 231 33.73 -9.40 13.80
C ASP A 231 33.50 -8.25 12.80
N ALA A 232 32.45 -7.46 12.98
CA ALA A 232 32.00 -6.38 12.12
C ALA A 232 31.47 -6.83 10.73
N THR A 233 31.25 -8.12 10.49
CA THR A 233 30.59 -8.59 9.28
C THR A 233 29.16 -8.07 9.20
N THR A 234 28.80 -7.38 8.13
CA THR A 234 27.46 -6.83 7.93
C THR A 234 26.44 -7.92 7.59
N VAL A 235 25.38 -7.99 8.37
CA VAL A 235 24.27 -8.94 8.24
C VAL A 235 23.08 -8.33 7.52
N GLY A 236 22.84 -7.02 7.76
CA GLY A 236 21.67 -6.34 7.23
C GLY A 236 21.52 -4.93 7.79
N PHE A 237 20.33 -4.40 7.69
CA PHE A 237 20.01 -3.06 8.18
C PHE A 237 18.56 -2.96 8.65
N ILE A 238 18.25 -1.87 9.36
CA ILE A 238 16.92 -1.49 9.81
C ILE A 238 16.68 -0.01 9.60
N ILE A 239 15.46 0.35 9.20
CA ILE A 239 14.98 1.72 8.99
C ILE A 239 13.65 1.89 9.74
N PRO A 240 13.67 2.33 11.00
CA PRO A 240 12.48 2.74 11.72
C PRO A 240 12.04 4.11 11.23
N THR A 241 10.76 4.26 10.94
CA THR A 241 10.14 5.54 10.59
C THR A 241 8.77 5.69 11.28
N ARG A 242 7.96 6.63 10.82
CA ARG A 242 6.59 6.85 11.29
C ARG A 242 5.64 7.06 10.13
N THR A 243 4.39 6.68 10.33
CA THR A 243 3.25 7.17 9.57
C THR A 243 2.72 8.45 10.23
N ALA A 244 1.62 9.00 9.72
CA ALA A 244 0.95 10.12 10.40
C ALA A 244 0.40 9.75 11.80
N TYR A 245 0.23 8.45 12.09
CA TYR A 245 -0.46 7.98 13.30
C TYR A 245 0.37 7.01 14.14
N ASP A 246 1.25 6.23 13.53
CA ASP A 246 1.90 5.08 14.16
C ASP A 246 3.41 5.04 13.87
N ALA A 247 4.17 4.40 14.75
CA ALA A 247 5.52 3.96 14.45
C ALA A 247 5.51 2.88 13.37
N SER A 248 6.53 2.84 12.51
CA SER A 248 6.54 1.95 11.35
C SER A 248 7.83 1.13 11.24
N ILE A 249 7.68 -0.17 10.99
CA ILE A 249 8.72 -1.03 10.45
C ILE A 249 8.79 -0.76 8.95
N SER A 250 9.55 0.25 8.54
CA SER A 250 9.51 0.71 7.15
C SER A 250 10.38 -0.10 6.23
N TYR A 251 11.61 -0.39 6.65
CA TYR A 251 12.46 -1.32 5.91
C TYR A 251 13.38 -2.06 6.86
N LEU A 252 13.51 -3.33 6.64
CA LEU A 252 14.58 -4.15 7.18
C LEU A 252 15.04 -5.15 6.10
N GLY A 253 16.32 -5.37 6.02
CA GLY A 253 16.89 -6.27 5.02
C GLY A 253 18.02 -7.11 5.56
N VAL A 254 18.02 -8.40 5.24
CA VAL A 254 19.14 -9.33 5.49
C VAL A 254 19.87 -9.55 4.18
N VAL A 255 21.18 -9.32 4.15
CA VAL A 255 22.00 -9.57 2.95
C VAL A 255 21.95 -11.04 2.55
N PRO A 256 22.02 -11.38 1.25
CA PRO A 256 21.79 -12.73 0.75
C PRO A 256 22.60 -13.82 1.46
N GLU A 257 23.86 -13.54 1.79
CA GLU A 257 24.81 -14.48 2.40
C GLU A 257 24.42 -14.89 3.83
N HIS A 258 23.55 -14.11 4.46
CA HIS A 258 23.11 -14.32 5.84
C HIS A 258 21.62 -14.71 5.96
N ARG A 259 20.90 -14.84 4.85
CA ARG A 259 19.50 -15.30 4.84
C ARG A 259 19.38 -16.75 5.35
N GLY A 260 18.18 -17.11 5.80
CA GLY A 260 17.90 -18.45 6.31
C GLY A 260 18.49 -18.77 7.69
N ARG A 261 19.08 -17.79 8.40
CA ARG A 261 19.69 -17.96 9.72
C ARG A 261 18.91 -17.28 10.85
N GLY A 262 17.68 -16.85 10.58
CA GLY A 262 16.80 -16.21 11.55
C GLY A 262 17.22 -14.78 11.95
N PHE A 263 18.10 -14.11 11.22
CA PHE A 263 18.51 -12.75 11.53
C PHE A 263 17.38 -11.71 11.37
N VAL A 264 16.37 -12.03 10.57
CA VAL A 264 15.18 -11.19 10.43
C VAL A 264 14.48 -10.95 11.77
N ASP A 265 14.45 -11.97 12.64
CA ASP A 265 13.85 -11.88 13.98
C ASP A 265 14.64 -10.92 14.88
N ASP A 266 15.98 -10.94 14.79
CA ASP A 266 16.84 -10.01 15.54
C ASP A 266 16.68 -8.56 15.09
N LEU A 267 16.58 -8.34 13.75
CA LEU A 267 16.36 -7.02 13.17
C LEU A 267 15.01 -6.45 13.60
N LEU A 268 13.96 -7.27 13.50
CA LEU A 268 12.61 -6.87 13.87
C LEU A 268 12.50 -6.60 15.39
N ALA A 269 13.12 -7.46 16.21
CA ALA A 269 13.17 -7.25 17.66
C ALA A 269 13.81 -5.91 18.03
N GLU A 270 14.93 -5.54 17.40
CA GLU A 270 15.58 -4.26 17.66
C GLU A 270 14.70 -3.07 17.29
N MET A 271 14.02 -3.10 16.12
CA MET A 271 13.09 -2.04 15.73
C MET A 271 11.92 -1.91 16.71
N VAL A 272 11.37 -3.04 17.18
CA VAL A 272 10.32 -3.03 18.22
C VAL A 272 10.82 -2.36 19.49
N HIS A 273 12.05 -2.67 19.93
CA HIS A 273 12.63 -2.02 21.10
C HIS A 273 12.85 -0.52 20.89
N MET A 274 13.40 -0.11 19.74
CA MET A 274 13.63 1.30 19.43
C MET A 274 12.33 2.10 19.51
N HIS A 275 11.26 1.62 18.85
CA HIS A 275 9.97 2.30 18.88
C HIS A 275 9.33 2.35 20.27
N HIS A 276 9.42 1.28 21.04
CA HIS A 276 8.92 1.31 22.43
C HIS A 276 9.74 2.19 23.36
N ASP A 277 11.06 2.22 23.20
CA ASP A 277 11.94 3.07 23.97
C ASP A 277 11.68 4.57 23.66
N ASP A 278 11.21 4.88 22.46
CA ASP A 278 10.69 6.19 22.04
C ASP A 278 9.22 6.45 22.48
N GLY A 279 8.64 5.57 23.30
CA GLY A 279 7.29 5.73 23.85
C GLY A 279 6.15 5.46 22.87
N GLN A 280 6.41 4.72 21.79
CA GLN A 280 5.37 4.41 20.80
C GLN A 280 4.50 3.24 21.27
N GLY A 281 3.21 3.49 21.43
CA GLY A 281 2.22 2.49 21.89
C GLY A 281 1.77 1.52 20.81
N ARG A 282 1.90 1.90 19.52
CA ARG A 282 1.51 1.07 18.38
C ARG A 282 2.57 1.11 17.29
N ILE A 283 2.91 -0.06 16.77
CA ILE A 283 3.90 -0.24 15.69
C ILE A 283 3.21 -0.97 14.54
N VAL A 284 3.37 -0.48 13.32
CA VAL A 284 2.81 -1.09 12.11
C VAL A 284 3.92 -1.53 11.15
N GLY A 285 3.59 -2.46 10.28
CA GLY A 285 4.46 -2.90 9.20
C GLY A 285 3.65 -3.54 8.08
N THR A 286 4.21 -3.60 6.89
CA THR A 286 3.55 -4.19 5.73
C THR A 286 4.57 -5.01 4.95
N THR A 287 4.12 -6.14 4.41
CA THR A 287 4.94 -6.96 3.50
C THR A 287 4.05 -7.63 2.46
N ASP A 288 4.62 -8.07 1.36
CA ASP A 288 3.88 -8.82 0.35
C ASP A 288 3.38 -10.16 0.91
N ALA A 289 2.18 -10.57 0.52
CA ALA A 289 1.59 -11.83 0.96
C ALA A 289 2.45 -13.04 0.56
N ALA A 290 3.17 -12.95 -0.55
CA ALA A 290 4.10 -13.95 -1.02
C ALA A 290 5.38 -14.04 -0.17
N ASN A 291 5.72 -13.01 0.61
CA ASN A 291 6.91 -12.99 1.48
C ASN A 291 6.64 -13.74 2.79
N ALA A 292 6.46 -15.07 2.68
CA ALA A 292 6.18 -15.92 3.84
C ALA A 292 7.22 -15.80 4.97
N PRO A 293 8.54 -15.69 4.72
CA PRO A 293 9.52 -15.51 5.78
C PRO A 293 9.29 -14.24 6.61
N MET A 294 8.97 -13.11 5.96
CA MET A 294 8.73 -11.86 6.66
C MET A 294 7.40 -11.87 7.42
N ARG A 295 6.34 -12.44 6.84
CA ARG A 295 5.06 -12.63 7.51
C ARG A 295 5.24 -13.42 8.81
N SER A 296 5.90 -14.57 8.74
CA SER A 296 6.17 -15.40 9.91
C SER A 296 7.07 -14.69 10.95
N ALA A 297 7.98 -13.80 10.52
CA ALA A 297 8.77 -13.01 11.46
C ALA A 297 7.90 -11.99 12.20
N PHE A 298 6.98 -11.31 11.54
CA PHE A 298 6.00 -10.43 12.18
C PHE A 298 5.16 -11.17 13.21
N GLU A 299 4.62 -12.35 12.86
CA GLU A 299 3.82 -13.18 13.76
C GLU A 299 4.63 -13.59 15.02
N ARG A 300 5.88 -14.07 14.85
CA ARG A 300 6.77 -14.40 15.98
C ARG A 300 7.11 -13.22 16.85
N ALA A 301 7.18 -12.02 16.28
CA ALA A 301 7.41 -10.79 17.02
C ALA A 301 6.13 -10.23 17.70
N GLY A 302 4.99 -10.94 17.60
CA GLY A 302 3.74 -10.58 18.23
C GLY A 302 2.96 -9.49 17.50
N PHE A 303 3.10 -9.41 16.18
CA PHE A 303 2.25 -8.58 15.34
C PHE A 303 1.04 -9.39 14.86
N ASP A 304 -0.13 -8.77 14.90
CA ASP A 304 -1.36 -9.31 14.34
C ASP A 304 -1.60 -8.75 12.93
N VAL A 305 -2.17 -9.58 12.05
CA VAL A 305 -2.63 -9.11 10.73
C VAL A 305 -3.85 -8.22 10.93
N THR A 306 -3.83 -7.03 10.34
CA THR A 306 -4.94 -6.06 10.46
C THR A 306 -5.78 -5.93 9.21
N ARG A 307 -5.17 -6.11 8.03
CA ARG A 307 -5.85 -6.10 6.74
C ARG A 307 -4.96 -6.70 5.65
N VAL A 308 -5.58 -7.02 4.53
CA VAL A 308 -4.90 -7.28 3.27
C VAL A 308 -5.24 -6.17 2.28
N ARG A 309 -4.23 -5.63 1.60
CA ARG A 309 -4.40 -4.69 0.50
C ARG A 309 -4.07 -5.38 -0.80
N ILE A 310 -5.02 -5.41 -1.71
CA ILE A 310 -4.83 -5.84 -3.08
C ILE A 310 -4.45 -4.60 -3.88
N VAL A 311 -3.28 -4.64 -4.52
CA VAL A 311 -2.72 -3.54 -5.30
C VAL A 311 -2.69 -3.94 -6.76
N HIS A 312 -3.29 -3.13 -7.61
CA HIS A 312 -3.18 -3.24 -9.06
C HIS A 312 -2.28 -2.12 -9.60
N GLU A 313 -1.32 -2.49 -10.43
CA GLU A 313 -0.32 -1.59 -11.01
C GLU A 313 -0.30 -1.76 -12.54
N ARG A 314 0.16 -0.74 -13.25
CA ARG A 314 0.29 -0.74 -14.72
C ARG A 314 1.51 -1.52 -15.21
#